data_4e644e08901a4fa68ca319578c8ef551
#
_entry.id   4e644e08901a4fa68ca319578c8ef551
#
_cell.length_a   1.000
_cell.length_b   1.000
_cell.length_c   1.000
_cell.angle_alpha   90.00
_cell.angle_beta   90.00
_cell.angle_gamma   90.00
#
_symmetry.space_group_name_H-M   'P 1'
#
loop_
_entity.id
_entity.type
_entity.pdbx_description
1 polymer ?
#
loop_
_entity_poly.entity_id
_entity_poly.type
_entity_poly.pdbx_seq_one_letter_code
_entity_poly.pdbx_strand_id
1 'polypeptide(L)'
;NMIDNELQKRILSSIFLIPIAIFFIVKGSVFFVFFLSISFFVTSYEWLRMSKNFSKKTFGIIFLLFSFYLAYLLRVEQGYKIFLLVILISMLTDIGGYIFGKVLKGPKLTKISPKKTYSGVIGSFILSIVGSLIFIEYMDDLKIYIYANHTNFESYGINLNLFVLLFILLSSLISQLGDLTISYFKRIAKIKDTGK
;
A
#
# COMPACT_ATOMS: atom_id res chain seq x y z
N ASN A 1 -9.84 14.57 25.49
CA ASN A 1 -8.41 14.31 25.58
C ASN A 1 -7.98 12.83 25.48
N MET A 2 -8.93 11.84 25.47
CA MET A 2 -8.61 10.44 25.14
C MET A 2 -8.23 10.24 23.66
N ILE A 3 -8.82 11.01 22.75
CA ILE A 3 -8.52 10.95 21.30
C ILE A 3 -7.10 11.42 21.01
N ASP A 4 -6.63 12.45 21.74
CA ASP A 4 -5.27 12.99 21.60
C ASP A 4 -4.21 11.97 22.03
N ASN A 5 -4.47 11.21 23.09
CA ASN A 5 -3.56 10.18 23.58
C ASN A 5 -3.45 8.96 22.63
N GLU A 6 -4.55 8.55 21.97
CA GLU A 6 -4.50 7.47 20.97
C GLU A 6 -3.79 7.91 19.68
N LEU A 7 -4.01 9.15 19.24
CA LEU A 7 -3.33 9.71 18.08
C LEU A 7 -1.82 9.83 18.34
N GLN A 8 -1.43 10.37 19.49
CA GLN A 8 -0.04 10.48 19.88
C GLN A 8 0.67 9.12 19.92
N LYS A 9 0.04 8.09 20.51
CA LYS A 9 0.59 6.73 20.54
C LYS A 9 0.81 6.16 19.13
N ARG A 10 -0.14 6.39 18.21
CA ARG A 10 -0.03 5.95 16.82
C ARG A 10 1.10 6.67 16.07
N ILE A 11 1.21 7.99 16.24
CA ILE A 11 2.30 8.78 15.65
C ILE A 11 3.65 8.29 16.18
N LEU A 12 3.77 8.12 17.51
CA LEU A 12 5.00 7.68 18.14
C LEU A 12 5.42 6.27 17.64
N SER A 13 4.48 5.33 17.59
CA SER A 13 4.77 3.99 17.05
C SER A 13 5.18 4.02 15.58
N SER A 14 4.57 4.87 14.75
CA SER A 14 4.92 5.01 13.33
C SER A 14 6.32 5.60 13.14
N ILE A 15 6.73 6.57 13.96
CA ILE A 15 8.08 7.17 13.93
C ILE A 15 9.17 6.11 14.14
N PHE A 16 8.92 5.10 14.98
CA PHE A 16 9.88 4.02 15.22
C PHE A 16 9.75 2.89 14.19
N LEU A 17 8.52 2.49 13.82
CA LEU A 17 8.30 1.35 12.95
C LEU A 17 8.69 1.62 11.50
N ILE A 18 8.47 2.83 10.99
CA ILE A 18 8.80 3.17 9.60
C ILE A 18 10.30 3.09 9.31
N PRO A 19 11.21 3.70 10.10
CA PRO A 19 12.65 3.56 9.90
C PRO A 19 13.14 2.12 10.03
N ILE A 20 12.58 1.35 10.97
CA ILE A 20 12.90 -0.07 11.15
C ILE A 20 12.50 -0.87 9.91
N ALA A 21 11.28 -0.67 9.39
CA ALA A 21 10.82 -1.33 8.18
C ALA A 21 11.71 -0.98 6.97
N ILE A 22 12.03 0.30 6.79
CA ILE A 22 12.93 0.75 5.71
C ILE A 22 14.31 0.09 5.85
N PHE A 23 14.87 0.04 7.06
CA PHE A 23 16.14 -0.62 7.32
C PHE A 23 16.12 -2.08 6.86
N PHE A 24 15.11 -2.86 7.24
CA PHE A 24 14.98 -4.26 6.84
C PHE A 24 14.81 -4.44 5.32
N ILE A 25 14.03 -3.56 4.68
CA ILE A 25 13.79 -3.56 3.24
C ILE A 25 15.09 -3.24 2.48
N VAL A 26 15.85 -2.24 2.90
CA VAL A 26 17.10 -1.81 2.25
C VAL A 26 18.18 -2.85 2.44
N LYS A 27 18.39 -3.34 3.65
CA LYS A 27 19.37 -4.38 3.96
C LYS A 27 19.13 -5.65 3.16
N GLY A 28 17.87 -6.05 2.99
CA GLY A 28 17.52 -7.26 2.22
C GLY A 28 18.00 -8.55 2.89
N SER A 29 18.24 -9.61 2.06
CA SER A 29 18.74 -10.90 2.53
C SER A 29 17.92 -11.45 3.71
N VAL A 30 18.57 -12.03 4.71
CA VAL A 30 17.95 -12.62 5.92
C VAL A 30 17.11 -11.59 6.69
N PHE A 31 17.53 -10.33 6.75
CA PHE A 31 16.81 -9.28 7.45
C PHE A 31 15.42 -9.02 6.86
N PHE A 32 15.34 -8.99 5.53
CA PHE A 32 14.06 -8.81 4.84
C PHE A 32 13.13 -10.01 5.02
N VAL A 33 13.66 -11.23 4.93
CA VAL A 33 12.89 -12.46 5.19
C VAL A 33 12.35 -12.48 6.61
N PHE A 34 13.15 -12.08 7.60
CA PHE A 34 12.74 -11.97 8.99
C PHE A 34 11.59 -10.97 9.16
N PHE A 35 11.71 -9.78 8.56
CA PHE A 35 10.64 -8.77 8.58
C PHE A 35 9.35 -9.27 7.94
N LEU A 36 9.44 -9.90 6.75
CA LEU A 36 8.28 -10.49 6.08
C LEU A 36 7.63 -11.60 6.93
N SER A 37 8.44 -12.46 7.57
CA SER A 37 7.94 -13.54 8.41
C SER A 37 7.16 -13.01 9.60
N ILE A 38 7.69 -12.01 10.31
CA ILE A 38 6.95 -11.36 11.42
C ILE A 38 5.64 -10.76 10.93
N SER A 39 5.69 -10.01 9.82
CA SER A 39 4.50 -9.38 9.23
C SER A 39 3.46 -10.43 8.81
N PHE A 40 3.90 -11.55 8.23
CA PHE A 40 3.04 -12.67 7.87
C PHE A 40 2.36 -13.29 9.09
N PHE A 41 3.09 -13.56 10.17
CA PHE A 41 2.51 -14.14 11.37
C PHE A 41 1.49 -13.21 12.03
N VAL A 42 1.80 -11.92 12.12
CA VAL A 42 0.87 -10.92 12.68
C VAL A 42 -0.41 -10.83 11.86
N THR A 43 -0.29 -10.69 10.53
CA THR A 43 -1.46 -10.59 9.65
C THR A 43 -2.27 -11.88 9.60
N SER A 44 -1.61 -13.05 9.65
CA SER A 44 -2.26 -14.35 9.71
C SER A 44 -3.04 -14.54 11.01
N TYR A 45 -2.47 -14.14 12.14
CA TYR A 45 -3.15 -14.17 13.44
C TYR A 45 -4.42 -13.28 13.41
N GLU A 46 -4.31 -12.06 12.92
CA GLU A 46 -5.47 -11.17 12.79
C GLU A 46 -6.54 -11.75 11.87
N TRP A 47 -6.15 -12.34 10.74
CA TRP A 47 -7.07 -12.97 9.81
C TRP A 47 -7.82 -14.17 10.45
N LEU A 48 -7.10 -15.04 11.14
CA LEU A 48 -7.68 -16.20 11.81
C LEU A 48 -8.67 -15.79 12.91
N ARG A 49 -8.36 -14.71 13.64
CA ARG A 49 -9.24 -14.16 14.67
C ARG A 49 -10.52 -13.55 14.08
N MET A 50 -10.40 -12.91 12.93
CA MET A 50 -11.52 -12.28 12.22
C MET A 50 -12.44 -13.32 11.56
N SER A 51 -11.88 -14.40 11.04
CA SER A 51 -12.63 -15.38 10.23
C SER A 51 -13.24 -16.46 11.13
N LYS A 52 -14.59 -16.63 11.05
CA LYS A 52 -15.31 -17.66 11.82
C LYS A 52 -15.36 -19.01 11.10
N ASN A 53 -15.50 -19.02 9.77
CA ASN A 53 -15.67 -20.23 8.98
C ASN A 53 -14.32 -20.81 8.55
N PHE A 54 -14.19 -22.13 8.60
CA PHE A 54 -12.97 -22.85 8.21
C PHE A 54 -12.53 -22.51 6.78
N SER A 55 -13.43 -22.55 5.79
CA SER A 55 -13.12 -22.23 4.39
C SER A 55 -12.56 -20.80 4.22
N LYS A 56 -13.10 -19.82 4.96
CA LYS A 56 -12.58 -18.44 4.93
C LYS A 56 -11.21 -18.33 5.57
N LYS A 57 -10.95 -19.07 6.66
CA LYS A 57 -9.63 -19.13 7.29
C LYS A 57 -8.59 -19.66 6.33
N THR A 58 -8.87 -20.81 5.70
CA THR A 58 -7.94 -21.47 4.77
C THR A 58 -7.68 -20.59 3.54
N PHE A 59 -8.73 -20.05 2.92
CA PHE A 59 -8.59 -19.14 1.78
C PHE A 59 -7.71 -17.93 2.10
N GLY A 60 -7.92 -17.29 3.25
CA GLY A 60 -7.13 -16.12 3.62
C GLY A 60 -5.67 -16.45 3.91
N ILE A 61 -5.37 -17.59 4.54
CA ILE A 61 -3.98 -18.02 4.77
C ILE A 61 -3.28 -18.30 3.43
N ILE A 62 -3.94 -19.00 2.50
CA ILE A 62 -3.38 -19.25 1.14
C ILE A 62 -3.13 -17.92 0.43
N PHE A 63 -4.10 -17.00 0.48
CA PHE A 63 -3.95 -15.67 -0.11
C PHE A 63 -2.79 -14.87 0.50
N LEU A 64 -2.64 -14.90 1.83
CA LEU A 64 -1.53 -14.25 2.52
C LEU A 64 -0.19 -14.87 2.14
N LEU A 65 -0.08 -16.20 2.14
CA LEU A 65 1.15 -16.89 1.71
C LEU A 65 1.56 -16.45 0.31
N PHE A 66 0.62 -16.47 -0.64
CA PHE A 66 0.88 -16.05 -2.00
C PHE A 66 1.30 -14.57 -2.10
N SER A 67 0.61 -13.69 -1.37
CA SER A 67 0.92 -12.24 -1.35
C SER A 67 2.31 -11.95 -0.77
N PHE A 68 2.68 -12.59 0.34
CA PHE A 68 3.99 -12.42 0.94
C PHE A 68 5.11 -13.04 0.10
N TYR A 69 4.83 -14.15 -0.60
CA TYR A 69 5.75 -14.74 -1.55
C TYR A 69 6.00 -13.80 -2.75
N LEU A 70 4.95 -13.20 -3.31
CA LEU A 70 5.10 -12.19 -4.38
C LEU A 70 5.86 -10.95 -3.90
N ALA A 71 5.61 -10.49 -2.67
CA ALA A 71 6.37 -9.40 -2.07
C ALA A 71 7.86 -9.73 -1.92
N TYR A 72 8.18 -10.97 -1.55
CA TYR A 72 9.55 -11.45 -1.50
C TYR A 72 10.20 -11.44 -2.89
N LEU A 73 9.54 -12.02 -3.91
CA LEU A 73 10.02 -12.04 -5.28
C LEU A 73 10.24 -10.63 -5.82
N LEU A 74 9.28 -9.74 -5.64
CA LEU A 74 9.39 -8.35 -6.08
C LEU A 74 10.66 -7.68 -5.51
N ARG A 75 10.93 -7.89 -4.21
CA ARG A 75 12.12 -7.30 -3.58
C ARG A 75 13.42 -7.93 -4.08
N VAL A 76 13.44 -9.25 -4.30
CA VAL A 76 14.65 -9.98 -4.72
C VAL A 76 14.98 -9.70 -6.19
N GLU A 77 13.99 -9.76 -7.07
CA GLU A 77 14.18 -9.61 -8.51
C GLU A 77 14.29 -8.16 -8.97
N GLN A 78 13.43 -7.28 -8.46
CA GLN A 78 13.35 -5.88 -8.90
C GLN A 78 14.12 -4.90 -8.00
N GLY A 79 14.64 -5.39 -6.88
CA GLY A 79 15.40 -4.58 -5.94
C GLY A 79 14.53 -3.77 -4.95
N TYR A 80 15.22 -3.19 -3.94
CA TYR A 80 14.53 -2.48 -2.85
C TYR A 80 13.87 -1.17 -3.28
N LYS A 81 14.38 -0.50 -4.31
CA LYS A 81 13.84 0.80 -4.78
C LYS A 81 12.45 0.65 -5.39
N ILE A 82 12.25 -0.36 -6.24
CA ILE A 82 10.93 -0.67 -6.82
C ILE A 82 9.97 -1.17 -5.73
N PHE A 83 10.46 -1.97 -4.80
CA PHE A 83 9.65 -2.41 -3.65
C PHE A 83 9.18 -1.22 -2.80
N LEU A 84 10.08 -0.27 -2.50
CA LEU A 84 9.73 0.97 -1.79
C LEU A 84 8.75 1.84 -2.59
N LEU A 85 8.90 1.90 -3.92
CA LEU A 85 7.96 2.62 -4.78
C LEU A 85 6.54 2.05 -4.67
N VAL A 86 6.38 0.73 -4.69
CA VAL A 86 5.06 0.07 -4.55
C VAL A 86 4.43 0.38 -3.17
N ILE A 87 5.21 0.33 -2.10
CA ILE A 87 4.75 0.72 -0.76
C ILE A 87 4.34 2.19 -0.74
N LEU A 88 5.17 3.07 -1.32
CA LEU A 88 4.89 4.50 -1.39
C LEU A 88 3.60 4.79 -2.14
N ILE A 89 3.37 4.14 -3.30
CA ILE A 89 2.11 4.26 -4.06
C ILE A 89 0.91 3.92 -3.16
N SER A 90 0.96 2.81 -2.42
CA SER A 90 -0.12 2.41 -1.53
C SER A 90 -0.36 3.42 -0.41
N MET A 91 0.71 3.92 0.23
CA MET A 91 0.61 4.94 1.27
C MET A 91 0.01 6.26 0.75
N LEU A 92 0.48 6.72 -0.41
CA LEU A 92 -0.02 7.95 -1.04
C LEU A 92 -1.48 7.81 -1.50
N THR A 93 -1.86 6.63 -1.95
CA THR A 93 -3.25 6.28 -2.28
C THR A 93 -4.16 6.46 -1.07
N ASP A 94 -3.77 5.94 0.09
CA ASP A 94 -4.56 6.05 1.32
C ASP A 94 -4.61 7.49 1.85
N ILE A 95 -3.48 8.18 1.85
CA ILE A 95 -3.38 9.59 2.26
C ILE A 95 -4.22 10.48 1.34
N GLY A 96 -4.10 10.30 0.02
CA GLY A 96 -4.87 11.05 -0.98
C GLY A 96 -6.37 10.82 -0.81
N GLY A 97 -6.78 9.55 -0.66
CA GLY A 97 -8.16 9.17 -0.40
C GLY A 97 -8.75 9.82 0.85
N TYR A 98 -7.98 9.87 1.92
CA TYR A 98 -8.38 10.50 3.16
C TYR A 98 -8.48 12.04 3.04
N ILE A 99 -7.43 12.69 2.55
CA ILE A 99 -7.36 14.17 2.47
C ILE A 99 -8.46 14.70 1.54
N PHE A 100 -8.46 14.23 0.29
CA PHE A 100 -9.41 14.73 -0.72
C PHE A 100 -10.85 14.33 -0.39
N GLY A 101 -11.05 13.12 0.16
CA GLY A 101 -12.37 12.69 0.60
C GLY A 101 -12.94 13.54 1.75
N LYS A 102 -12.08 14.02 2.66
CA LYS A 102 -12.49 14.87 3.79
C LYS A 102 -12.69 16.32 3.37
N VAL A 103 -11.83 16.85 2.50
CA VAL A 103 -11.86 18.27 2.07
C VAL A 103 -12.98 18.50 1.06
N LEU A 104 -13.07 17.68 0.01
CA LEU A 104 -14.00 17.88 -1.10
C LEU A 104 -15.40 17.29 -0.83
N LYS A 105 -15.55 16.42 0.19
CA LYS A 105 -16.84 15.87 0.64
C LYS A 105 -17.76 15.38 -0.49
N GLY A 106 -17.23 14.62 -1.44
CA GLY A 106 -17.99 14.08 -2.56
C GLY A 106 -19.02 12.98 -2.18
N PRO A 107 -19.83 12.49 -3.13
CA PRO A 107 -20.74 11.40 -2.91
C PRO A 107 -20.01 10.15 -2.40
N LYS A 108 -20.70 9.35 -1.57
CA LYS A 108 -20.15 8.13 -0.98
C LYS A 108 -19.91 7.07 -2.07
N LEU A 109 -18.76 6.42 -2.04
CA LEU A 109 -18.37 5.40 -3.01
C LEU A 109 -19.17 4.10 -2.84
N THR A 110 -19.29 3.61 -1.61
CA THR A 110 -19.97 2.35 -1.31
C THR A 110 -20.69 2.38 0.04
N LYS A 111 -21.71 1.51 0.18
CA LYS A 111 -22.39 1.28 1.47
C LYS A 111 -21.49 0.51 2.46
N ILE A 112 -20.53 -0.26 1.98
CA ILE A 112 -19.61 -1.08 2.77
C ILE A 112 -18.63 -0.22 3.56
N SER A 113 -18.12 0.84 2.92
CA SER A 113 -17.21 1.80 3.52
C SER A 113 -17.75 3.23 3.35
N PRO A 114 -18.66 3.68 4.23
CA PRO A 114 -19.37 4.97 4.07
C PRO A 114 -18.49 6.20 4.23
N LYS A 115 -17.21 6.01 4.61
CA LYS A 115 -16.21 7.08 4.70
C LYS A 115 -15.48 7.32 3.37
N LYS A 116 -15.55 6.37 2.42
CA LYS A 116 -14.93 6.52 1.10
C LYS A 116 -15.84 7.31 0.16
N THR A 117 -15.26 8.27 -0.56
CA THR A 117 -15.95 9.15 -1.51
C THR A 117 -15.31 9.09 -2.90
N TYR A 118 -16.04 9.46 -3.94
CA TYR A 118 -15.50 9.56 -5.31
C TYR A 118 -14.39 10.61 -5.40
N SER A 119 -14.52 11.74 -4.71
CA SER A 119 -13.44 12.74 -4.62
C SER A 119 -12.17 12.17 -3.98
N GLY A 120 -12.32 11.28 -2.98
CA GLY A 120 -11.20 10.57 -2.39
C GLY A 120 -10.50 9.65 -3.38
N VAL A 121 -11.25 8.92 -4.24
CA VAL A 121 -10.66 8.06 -5.29
C VAL A 121 -9.81 8.87 -6.27
N ILE A 122 -10.34 10.00 -6.74
CA ILE A 122 -9.59 10.90 -7.62
C ILE A 122 -8.34 11.45 -6.92
N GLY A 123 -8.49 11.88 -5.67
CA GLY A 123 -7.36 12.37 -4.85
C GLY A 123 -6.29 11.31 -4.61
N SER A 124 -6.68 10.05 -4.45
CA SER A 124 -5.75 8.91 -4.35
C SER A 124 -4.88 8.79 -5.61
N PHE A 125 -5.47 8.85 -6.80
CA PHE A 125 -4.72 8.78 -8.05
C PHE A 125 -3.79 9.99 -8.23
N ILE A 126 -4.29 11.20 -7.97
CA ILE A 126 -3.47 12.41 -8.10
C ILE A 126 -2.25 12.34 -7.18
N LEU A 127 -2.46 12.05 -5.90
CA LEU A 127 -1.37 12.04 -4.93
C LEU A 127 -0.38 10.91 -5.18
N SER A 128 -0.86 9.71 -5.58
CA SER A 128 0.01 8.59 -5.93
C SER A 128 0.86 8.90 -7.17
N ILE A 129 0.31 9.53 -8.21
CA ILE A 129 1.07 9.92 -9.39
C ILE A 129 2.13 10.96 -9.02
N VAL A 130 1.73 12.08 -8.41
CA VAL A 130 2.65 13.18 -8.09
C VAL A 130 3.78 12.69 -7.16
N GLY A 131 3.45 12.01 -6.09
CA GLY A 131 4.46 11.56 -5.14
C GLY A 131 5.37 10.46 -5.69
N SER A 132 4.85 9.57 -6.54
CA SER A 132 5.68 8.55 -7.18
C SER A 132 6.63 9.13 -8.22
N LEU A 133 6.19 10.12 -8.99
CA LEU A 133 7.07 10.80 -9.95
C LEU A 133 8.19 11.57 -9.23
N ILE A 134 7.86 12.25 -8.13
CA ILE A 134 8.86 12.90 -7.28
C ILE A 134 9.87 11.86 -6.76
N PHE A 135 9.40 10.73 -6.24
CA PHE A 135 10.28 9.66 -5.74
C PHE A 135 11.21 9.12 -6.84
N ILE A 136 10.69 8.85 -8.04
CA ILE A 136 11.48 8.39 -9.18
C ILE A 136 12.53 9.41 -9.58
N GLU A 137 12.19 10.70 -9.61
CA GLU A 137 13.11 11.78 -9.98
C GLU A 137 14.27 11.94 -8.99
N TYR A 138 14.02 11.75 -7.68
CA TYR A 138 15.08 11.80 -6.67
C TYR A 138 15.92 10.52 -6.56
N MET A 139 15.52 9.43 -7.23
CA MET A 139 16.24 8.15 -7.22
C MET A 139 16.91 7.93 -8.58
N ASP A 140 18.09 8.53 -8.80
CA ASP A 140 18.80 8.50 -10.09
C ASP A 140 18.93 7.09 -10.69
N ASP A 141 19.33 6.10 -9.90
CA ASP A 141 19.44 4.71 -10.40
C ASP A 141 18.08 4.12 -10.80
N LEU A 142 17.00 4.48 -10.11
CA LEU A 142 15.64 4.03 -10.45
C LEU A 142 15.16 4.73 -11.72
N LYS A 143 15.47 5.99 -11.87
CA LYS A 143 15.22 6.80 -13.07
C LYS A 143 15.91 6.16 -14.27
N ILE A 144 17.21 5.90 -14.18
CA ILE A 144 17.99 5.23 -15.24
C ILE A 144 17.40 3.86 -15.57
N TYR A 145 17.09 3.02 -14.58
CA TYR A 145 16.51 1.70 -14.78
C TYR A 145 15.18 1.75 -15.54
N ILE A 146 14.28 2.63 -15.13
CA ILE A 146 12.94 2.78 -15.73
C ILE A 146 13.06 3.31 -17.17
N TYR A 147 13.86 4.36 -17.39
CA TYR A 147 13.99 4.97 -18.71
C TYR A 147 14.80 4.11 -19.69
N ALA A 148 15.88 3.46 -19.26
CA ALA A 148 16.69 2.61 -20.13
C ALA A 148 15.94 1.36 -20.64
N ASN A 149 15.08 0.77 -19.82
CA ASN A 149 14.34 -0.45 -20.19
C ASN A 149 13.07 -0.19 -20.99
N HIS A 150 12.61 1.07 -21.08
CA HIS A 150 11.32 1.40 -21.70
C HIS A 150 11.39 2.53 -22.73
N THR A 151 12.59 2.96 -23.15
CA THR A 151 12.77 4.03 -24.15
C THR A 151 12.67 3.53 -25.58
N ASN A 152 11.46 3.40 -26.08
CA ASN A 152 11.20 3.51 -27.54
C ASN A 152 10.37 4.77 -27.88
N PHE A 153 10.34 5.77 -27.02
CA PHE A 153 9.68 7.04 -27.25
C PHE A 153 10.62 8.21 -26.95
N GLU A 154 11.49 8.53 -27.91
CA GLU A 154 12.09 9.84 -28.03
C GLU A 154 10.98 10.81 -28.44
N SER A 155 10.42 11.58 -27.54
CA SER A 155 9.87 12.90 -27.86
C SER A 155 9.36 13.64 -26.61
N TYR A 156 9.87 14.86 -26.49
CA TYR A 156 9.37 15.97 -25.68
C TYR A 156 9.37 15.88 -24.14
N GLY A 157 10.33 16.50 -23.54
CA GLY A 157 10.40 17.44 -22.38
C GLY A 157 9.81 17.06 -21.01
N ILE A 158 8.88 16.16 -20.92
CA ILE A 158 8.41 15.44 -19.74
C ILE A 158 8.11 14.04 -20.22
N ASN A 159 9.11 13.17 -20.20
CA ASN A 159 8.93 11.77 -20.56
C ASN A 159 8.17 11.07 -19.43
N LEU A 160 6.88 11.35 -19.33
CA LEU A 160 5.95 10.53 -18.58
C LEU A 160 5.80 9.22 -19.37
N ASN A 161 6.67 8.26 -19.10
CA ASN A 161 6.57 6.97 -19.74
C ASN A 161 5.18 6.41 -19.44
N LEU A 162 4.35 6.21 -20.46
CA LEU A 162 2.97 5.72 -20.33
C LEU A 162 2.92 4.44 -19.48
N PHE A 163 3.95 3.61 -19.59
CA PHE A 163 4.07 2.39 -18.80
C PHE A 163 4.17 2.69 -17.29
N VAL A 164 4.99 3.67 -16.90
CA VAL A 164 5.14 4.09 -15.49
C VAL A 164 3.83 4.66 -14.95
N LEU A 165 3.17 5.49 -15.74
CA LEU A 165 1.86 6.05 -15.37
C LEU A 165 0.82 4.94 -15.17
N LEU A 166 0.73 4.01 -16.10
CA LEU A 166 -0.19 2.87 -15.99
C LEU A 166 0.14 1.98 -14.78
N PHE A 167 1.44 1.74 -14.51
CA PHE A 167 1.88 0.99 -13.35
C PHE A 167 1.44 1.67 -12.04
N ILE A 168 1.62 2.99 -11.91
CA ILE A 168 1.20 3.75 -10.72
C ILE A 168 -0.32 3.69 -10.57
N LEU A 169 -1.08 3.94 -11.65
CA LEU A 169 -2.54 3.92 -11.63
C LEU A 169 -3.10 2.54 -11.26
N LEU A 170 -2.58 1.47 -11.86
CA LEU A 170 -3.01 0.10 -11.56
C LEU A 170 -2.66 -0.29 -10.12
N SER A 171 -1.46 0.05 -9.65
CA SER A 171 -1.06 -0.22 -8.26
C SER A 171 -1.94 0.53 -7.26
N SER A 172 -2.26 1.79 -7.52
CA SER A 172 -3.18 2.59 -6.71
C SER A 172 -4.60 2.01 -6.73
N LEU A 173 -5.10 1.59 -7.90
CA LEU A 173 -6.41 0.94 -8.02
C LEU A 173 -6.47 -0.36 -7.22
N ILE A 174 -5.46 -1.22 -7.34
CA ILE A 174 -5.38 -2.50 -6.60
C ILE A 174 -5.34 -2.24 -5.09
N SER A 175 -4.58 -1.24 -4.63
CA SER A 175 -4.54 -0.84 -3.21
C SER A 175 -5.94 -0.44 -2.71
N GLN A 176 -6.67 0.39 -3.47
CA GLN A 176 -8.03 0.81 -3.12
C GLN A 176 -9.01 -0.37 -3.07
N LEU A 177 -8.92 -1.30 -4.03
CA LEU A 177 -9.74 -2.51 -4.06
C LEU A 177 -9.43 -3.44 -2.90
N GLY A 178 -8.14 -3.59 -2.55
CA GLY A 178 -7.70 -4.36 -1.39
C GLY A 178 -8.30 -3.84 -0.09
N ASP A 179 -8.27 -2.53 0.13
CA ASP A 179 -8.85 -1.91 1.33
C ASP A 179 -10.39 -2.06 1.38
N LEU A 180 -11.08 -1.97 0.24
CA LEU A 180 -12.52 -2.27 0.15
C LEU A 180 -12.82 -3.73 0.47
N THR A 181 -12.00 -4.65 -0.01
CA THR A 181 -12.14 -6.09 0.23
C THR A 181 -11.99 -6.41 1.72
N ILE A 182 -10.95 -5.91 2.37
CA ILE A 182 -10.76 -6.09 3.82
C ILE A 182 -11.90 -5.42 4.61
N SER A 183 -12.35 -4.25 4.19
CA SER A 183 -13.51 -3.58 4.81
C SER A 183 -14.77 -4.43 4.71
N TYR A 184 -15.01 -5.10 3.59
CA TYR A 184 -16.12 -6.04 3.39
C TYR A 184 -16.05 -7.23 4.35
N PHE A 185 -14.87 -7.88 4.48
CA PHE A 185 -14.69 -8.99 5.41
C PHE A 185 -14.90 -8.58 6.87
N LYS A 186 -14.43 -7.38 7.27
CA LYS A 186 -14.69 -6.82 8.60
C LYS A 186 -16.19 -6.67 8.88
N ARG A 187 -16.99 -6.24 7.90
CA ARG A 187 -18.44 -6.11 8.05
C ARG A 187 -19.13 -7.47 8.20
N ILE A 188 -18.72 -8.47 7.42
CA ILE A 188 -19.23 -9.84 7.56
C ILE A 188 -18.90 -10.41 8.95
N ALA A 189 -17.71 -10.13 9.46
CA ALA A 189 -17.29 -10.57 10.79
C ALA A 189 -17.94 -9.77 11.94
N LYS A 190 -18.70 -8.69 11.63
CA LYS A 190 -19.30 -7.76 12.60
C LYS A 190 -18.28 -7.08 13.52
N ILE A 191 -17.07 -6.89 13.04
CA ILE A 191 -16.00 -6.16 13.74
C ILE A 191 -15.66 -4.87 12.99
N LYS A 192 -15.17 -3.88 13.75
CA LYS A 192 -14.72 -2.60 13.16
C LYS A 192 -13.20 -2.55 13.03
N ASP A 193 -12.50 -3.01 14.05
CA ASP A 193 -11.05 -3.00 14.15
C ASP A 193 -10.53 -4.41 14.46
N THR A 194 -9.41 -4.82 13.85
CA THR A 194 -8.82 -6.16 14.02
C THR A 194 -7.93 -6.29 15.26
N GLY A 195 -7.41 -5.18 15.77
CA GLY A 195 -6.45 -5.12 16.87
C GLY A 195 -7.04 -4.92 18.28
N LYS A 196 -8.36 -5.17 18.48
CA LYS A 196 -9.02 -5.11 19.80
C LYS A 196 -9.57 -6.45 20.21
#